data_5dc529076e9f93b5d5a40975a1da29c4
#
_entry.id   5dc529076e9f93b5d5a40975a1da29c4
#
_cell.length_a   1.000
_cell.length_b   1.000
_cell.length_c   1.000
_cell.angle_alpha   90.00
_cell.angle_beta   90.00
_cell.angle_gamma   90.00
#
_symmetry.space_group_name_H-M   'P 1'
#
loop_
_entity.id
_entity.type
_entity.pdbx_description
1 polymer ?
#
loop_
_entity_poly.entity_id
_entity_poly.type
_entity_poly.pdbx_seq_one_letter_code
_entity_poly.pdbx_strand_id
1 'polypeptide(L)' 'GIMIESVIALLMFVNGEIKEHRIQDNMAACLRGKRQAERQYSESVSYKCYKGKAETEIYMGEKSVKALILD' A
#
# COMPACT_ATOMS: atom_id res chain seq x y z
N GLY A 1 -17.52 9.13 7.82
CA GLY A 1 -17.50 9.54 6.42
C GLY A 1 -16.24 9.12 5.70
N ILE A 2 -16.25 9.28 4.40
CA ILE A 2 -15.12 8.98 3.54
C ILE A 2 -14.27 10.23 3.38
N MET A 3 -12.95 10.07 3.49
CA MET A 3 -12.01 11.16 3.29
C MET A 3 -11.02 10.79 2.21
N ILE A 4 -10.45 11.81 1.57
CA ILE A 4 -9.35 11.60 0.61
C ILE A 4 -8.09 12.16 1.25
N GLU A 5 -7.09 11.31 1.43
CA GLU A 5 -5.86 11.68 2.11
C GLU A 5 -4.64 11.21 1.32
N SER A 6 -3.53 11.92 1.53
CA SER A 6 -2.23 11.46 1.01
C SER A 6 -1.73 10.33 1.89
N VAL A 7 -1.32 9.23 1.25
CA VAL A 7 -0.83 8.05 1.95
C VAL A 7 0.42 7.52 1.27
N ILE A 8 1.16 6.71 2.02
CA ILE A 8 2.27 5.93 1.49
C ILE A 8 1.88 4.47 1.65
N ALA A 9 1.91 3.73 0.57
CA ALA A 9 1.46 2.35 0.54
C ALA A 9 2.51 1.44 -0.07
N LEU A 10 2.63 0.25 0.49
CA LEU A 10 3.41 -0.83 -0.09
C LEU A 10 2.45 -1.68 -0.93
N LEU A 11 2.70 -1.72 -2.22
CA LEU A 11 1.86 -2.47 -3.16
C LEU A 11 2.53 -3.79 -3.52
N MET A 12 1.75 -4.86 -3.49
CA MET A 12 2.21 -6.18 -3.94
C MET A 12 1.57 -6.50 -5.27
N PHE A 13 2.40 -6.73 -6.27
CA PHE A 13 1.97 -7.11 -7.61
C PHE A 13 2.24 -8.60 -7.84
N VAL A 14 1.27 -9.29 -8.38
CA VAL A 14 1.41 -10.68 -8.82
C VAL A 14 1.02 -10.72 -10.28
N ASN A 15 1.96 -11.12 -11.13
CA ASN A 15 1.76 -11.15 -12.59
C ASN A 15 1.26 -9.81 -13.15
N GLY A 16 1.80 -8.70 -12.62
CA GLY A 16 1.45 -7.37 -13.08
C GLY A 16 0.18 -6.77 -12.51
N GLU A 17 -0.51 -7.50 -11.64
CA GLU A 17 -1.73 -7.01 -11.00
C GLU A 17 -1.53 -6.76 -9.53
N ILE A 18 -2.13 -5.69 -9.00
CA ILE A 18 -2.09 -5.39 -7.57
C ILE A 18 -2.96 -6.39 -6.83
N LYS A 19 -2.34 -7.18 -5.96
CA LYS A 19 -3.06 -8.16 -5.14
C LYS A 19 -3.25 -7.70 -3.70
N GLU A 20 -2.37 -6.83 -3.21
CA GLU A 20 -2.43 -6.39 -1.83
C GLU A 20 -1.83 -5.00 -1.73
N HIS A 21 -2.32 -4.23 -0.77
CA HIS A 21 -1.69 -2.96 -0.41
C HIS A 21 -1.68 -2.84 1.11
N ARG A 22 -0.63 -2.18 1.64
CA ARG A 22 -0.51 -1.91 3.07
C ARG A 22 -0.07 -0.47 3.26
N ILE A 23 -0.78 0.25 4.12
CA ILE A 23 -0.42 1.63 4.42
C ILE A 23 0.77 1.65 5.37
N GLN A 24 1.74 2.50 5.05
CA GLN A 24 2.95 2.67 5.86
C GLN A 24 2.96 4.07 6.45
N ASP A 25 3.68 4.25 7.56
CA ASP A 25 3.75 5.54 8.23
C ASP A 25 4.54 6.58 7.43
N ASN A 26 5.56 6.12 6.73
CA ASN A 26 6.41 6.99 5.92
C ASN A 26 7.14 6.17 4.86
N MET A 27 7.85 6.87 3.96
CA MET A 27 8.54 6.20 2.87
C MET A 27 9.66 5.28 3.35
N ALA A 28 10.37 5.66 4.41
CA ALA A 28 11.43 4.80 4.96
C ALA A 28 10.88 3.47 5.45
N ALA A 29 9.74 3.49 6.14
CA ALA A 29 9.08 2.27 6.59
C ALA A 29 8.62 1.41 5.41
N CYS A 30 8.10 2.07 4.37
CA CYS A 30 7.69 1.37 3.15
C CYS A 30 8.87 0.67 2.48
N LEU A 31 9.98 1.35 2.34
CA LEU A 31 11.18 0.78 1.70
C LEU A 31 11.76 -0.39 2.51
N ARG A 32 11.73 -0.30 3.85
CA ARG A 32 12.16 -1.42 4.68
C ARG A 32 11.27 -2.63 4.50
N GLY A 33 9.96 -2.43 4.50
CA GLY A 33 9.00 -3.51 4.27
C GLY A 33 9.16 -4.12 2.90
N LYS A 34 9.40 -3.28 1.89
CA LYS A 34 9.66 -3.73 0.53
C LYS A 34 10.88 -4.66 0.46
N ARG A 35 12.00 -4.26 1.08
CA ARG A 35 13.22 -5.07 1.07
C ARG A 35 13.01 -6.41 1.77
N GLN A 36 12.32 -6.40 2.91
CA GLN A 36 12.03 -7.63 3.63
C GLN A 36 11.14 -8.57 2.82
N ALA A 37 10.13 -8.03 2.17
CA ALA A 37 9.22 -8.81 1.36
C ALA A 37 9.92 -9.40 0.12
N GLU A 38 10.77 -8.61 -0.53
CA GLU A 38 11.49 -9.06 -1.73
C GLU A 38 12.43 -10.24 -1.48
N ARG A 39 12.87 -10.42 -0.25
CA ARG A 39 13.73 -11.56 0.10
C ARG A 39 13.01 -12.90 0.13
N GLN A 40 11.69 -12.89 0.17
CA GLN A 40 10.89 -14.08 0.41
C GLN A 40 10.09 -14.57 -0.79
N TYR A 41 10.14 -13.85 -1.93
CA TYR A 41 9.22 -14.10 -3.01
C TYR A 41 9.88 -14.43 -4.34
N SER A 42 9.08 -15.09 -5.19
CA SER A 42 9.49 -15.56 -6.50
C SER A 42 9.47 -14.44 -7.55
N GLU A 43 9.89 -14.78 -8.76
CA GLU A 43 9.97 -13.85 -9.88
C GLU A 43 8.63 -13.25 -10.31
N SER A 44 7.52 -13.94 -10.03
CA SER A 44 6.19 -13.46 -10.43
C SER A 44 5.63 -12.39 -9.50
N VAL A 45 6.30 -12.14 -8.37
CA VAL A 45 5.83 -11.18 -7.36
C VAL A 45 6.79 -9.99 -7.31
N SER A 46 6.24 -8.80 -7.35
CA SER A 46 7.01 -7.57 -7.20
C SER A 46 6.36 -6.63 -6.21
N TYR A 47 7.14 -5.69 -5.70
CA TYR A 47 6.67 -4.72 -4.73
C TYR A 47 7.02 -3.31 -5.16
N LYS A 48 6.18 -2.37 -4.81
CA LYS A 48 6.40 -0.96 -5.12
C LYS A 48 5.91 -0.10 -3.96
N CYS A 49 6.69 0.91 -3.59
CA CYS A 49 6.23 1.94 -2.67
C CYS A 49 5.52 3.03 -3.47
N TYR A 50 4.29 3.30 -3.08
CA TYR A 50 3.44 4.27 -3.76
C TYR A 50 3.15 5.42 -2.81
N LYS A 51 3.30 6.64 -3.32
CA LYS A 51 2.90 7.84 -2.60
C LYS A 51 1.82 8.54 -3.41
N GLY A 52 0.65 8.69 -2.84
CA GLY A 52 -0.47 9.28 -3.55
C GLY A 52 -1.66 9.41 -2.64
N LYS A 53 -2.84 9.47 -3.23
CA LYS A 53 -4.07 9.66 -2.48
C LYS A 53 -4.85 8.38 -2.36
N ALA A 54 -5.61 8.28 -1.28
CA ALA A 54 -6.48 7.14 -1.04
C ALA A 54 -7.78 7.63 -0.42
N GLU A 55 -8.84 6.90 -0.68
CA GLU A 55 -10.09 7.08 0.04
C GLU A 55 -9.99 6.31 1.35
N THR A 56 -10.19 7.01 2.45
CA THR A 56 -10.15 6.42 3.78
C THR A 56 -11.47 6.63 4.49
N GLU A 57 -11.77 5.76 5.44
CA GLU A 57 -12.96 5.91 6.27
C GLU A 57 -12.66 5.42 7.69
N ILE A 58 -13.46 5.89 8.63
CA ILE A 58 -13.40 5.40 10.01
C ILE A 58 -14.38 4.24 10.12
N TYR A 59 -13.85 3.08 10.49
CA TYR A 59 -14.65 1.88 10.69
C TYR A 59 -14.32 1.28 12.06
N MET A 60 -15.34 1.15 12.89
CA MET A 60 -15.19 0.64 14.26
C MET A 60 -14.13 1.39 15.08
N GLY A 61 -14.08 2.73 14.89
CA GLY A 61 -13.13 3.57 15.60
C GLY A 61 -11.73 3.61 15.03
N GLU A 62 -11.47 2.87 13.95
CA GLU A 62 -10.17 2.85 13.30
C GLU A 62 -10.25 3.33 11.87
N LYS A 63 -9.19 4.01 11.44
CA LYS A 63 -9.07 4.45 10.06
C LYS A 63 -8.71 3.28 9.18
N SER A 64 -9.46 3.06 8.13
CA SER A 64 -9.16 2.05 7.13
C SER A 64 -9.13 2.65 5.73
N VAL A 65 -8.36 2.04 4.87
CA VAL A 65 -8.28 2.45 3.47
C VAL A 65 -9.34 1.72 2.67
N LYS A 66 -10.23 2.48 2.06
CA LYS A 66 -11.28 1.92 1.24
C LYS A 66 -10.80 1.62 -0.17
N ALA A 67 -10.03 2.55 -0.75
CA ALA A 67 -9.49 2.38 -2.09
C ALA A 67 -8.31 3.31 -2.31
N LEU A 68 -7.36 2.89 -3.13
CA LEU A 68 -6.28 3.76 -3.58
C LEU A 68 -6.74 4.50 -4.83
N ILE A 69 -6.39 5.77 -4.92
CA ILE A 69 -6.65 6.57 -6.11
C ILE A 69 -5.40 6.53 -6.96
N LEU A 70 -5.41 5.68 -7.96
CA LEU A 70 -4.27 5.49 -8.86
C LEU A 70 -4.47 6.32 -10.12
N ASP A 71 -3.47 7.11 -10.46
CA ASP A 71 -3.48 7.91 -11.69
C ASP A 71 -2.98 7.08 -12.86
#